data_d370cdbd4546da373bf0436548ae3af3
#
_entry.id   d370cdbd4546da373bf0436548ae3af3
#
_cell.length_a   1.000
_cell.length_b   1.000
_cell.length_c   1.000
_cell.angle_alpha   90.00
_cell.angle_beta   90.00
_cell.angle_gamma   90.00
#
_symmetry.space_group_name_H-M   'P 1'
#
loop_
_entity.id
_entity.type
_entity.pdbx_description
1 polymer ?
#
loop_
_entity_poly.entity_id
_entity_poly.type
_entity_poly.pdbx_seq_one_letter_code
_entity_poly.pdbx_strand_id
1 'polypeptide(L)'
;LVESALWVTTIGSFLMSNVDQRKFQVFASEHANVLVSGKDKEFWVDIGNYDTREAFIQEHLRFRDNKAVERYENIEWDWDWKGSTSQRESFESMRISSDRWALAGKFFIGGIVLNHIVSAIDVLYLQNRFLSTGKIAFVPRYDPVTTNLIYSLTVQF
;
A
#
# COMPACT_ATOMS: atom_id res chain seq x y z
N LEU A 1 14.43 -3.61 -17.14
CA LEU A 1 14.36 -4.86 -16.35
C LEU A 1 14.03 -4.61 -14.86
N VAL A 2 14.79 -3.72 -14.15
CA VAL A 2 14.55 -3.43 -12.72
C VAL A 2 13.17 -2.85 -12.50
N GLU A 3 12.77 -1.87 -13.29
CA GLU A 3 11.47 -1.20 -13.16
C GLU A 3 10.29 -2.17 -13.40
N SER A 4 10.40 -3.02 -14.42
CA SER A 4 9.38 -4.04 -14.68
C SER A 4 9.21 -5.01 -13.52
N ALA A 5 10.32 -5.41 -12.88
CA ALA A 5 10.28 -6.26 -11.69
C ALA A 5 9.61 -5.55 -10.50
N LEU A 6 9.91 -4.27 -10.28
CA LEU A 6 9.28 -3.47 -9.23
C LEU A 6 7.77 -3.33 -9.45
N TRP A 7 7.32 -3.11 -10.69
CA TRP A 7 5.88 -3.06 -11.01
C TRP A 7 5.19 -4.41 -10.76
N VAL A 8 5.78 -5.52 -11.21
CA VAL A 8 5.21 -6.85 -10.99
C VAL A 8 5.10 -7.17 -9.49
N THR A 9 6.15 -6.88 -8.71
CA THR A 9 6.12 -7.11 -7.26
C THR A 9 5.14 -6.18 -6.54
N THR A 10 4.99 -4.92 -6.98
CA THR A 10 3.99 -3.98 -6.45
C THR A 10 2.58 -4.52 -6.65
N ILE A 11 2.23 -4.88 -7.89
CA ILE A 11 0.90 -5.41 -8.22
C ILE A 11 0.65 -6.71 -7.48
N GLY A 12 1.62 -7.64 -7.48
CA GLY A 12 1.53 -8.91 -6.76
C GLY A 12 1.28 -8.72 -5.27
N SER A 13 1.98 -7.76 -4.63
CA SER A 13 1.80 -7.45 -3.21
C SER A 13 0.38 -6.97 -2.89
N PHE A 14 -0.17 -6.05 -3.67
CA PHE A 14 -1.54 -5.59 -3.46
C PHE A 14 -2.60 -6.67 -3.76
N LEU A 15 -2.37 -7.52 -4.76
CA LEU A 15 -3.26 -8.66 -5.01
C LEU A 15 -3.26 -9.64 -3.83
N MET A 16 -2.09 -9.97 -3.27
CA MET A 16 -1.99 -10.84 -2.09
C MET A 16 -2.64 -10.21 -0.86
N SER A 17 -2.43 -8.90 -0.64
CA SER A 17 -3.13 -8.16 0.42
C SER A 17 -4.64 -8.28 0.29
N ASN A 18 -5.19 -8.06 -0.89
CA ASN A 18 -6.63 -8.16 -1.14
C ASN A 18 -7.18 -9.59 -0.95
N VAL A 19 -6.40 -10.59 -1.33
CA VAL A 19 -6.77 -12.01 -1.11
C VAL A 19 -6.83 -12.32 0.37
N ASP A 20 -5.80 -11.95 1.14
CA ASP A 20 -5.76 -12.18 2.58
C ASP A 20 -6.83 -11.36 3.31
N GLN A 21 -7.12 -10.13 2.85
CA GLN A 21 -8.21 -9.33 3.37
C GLN A 21 -9.57 -10.04 3.26
N ARG A 22 -9.89 -10.59 2.09
CA ARG A 22 -11.12 -11.35 1.92
C ARG A 22 -11.16 -12.59 2.79
N LYS A 23 -10.03 -13.30 2.93
CA LYS A 23 -9.95 -14.49 3.78
C LYS A 23 -10.27 -14.16 5.23
N PHE A 24 -9.60 -13.16 5.83
CA PHE A 24 -9.88 -12.84 7.23
C PHE A 24 -11.29 -12.29 7.44
N GLN A 25 -11.86 -11.55 6.48
CA GLN A 25 -13.22 -11.06 6.55
C GLN A 25 -14.25 -12.20 6.55
N VAL A 26 -14.09 -13.18 5.65
CA VAL A 26 -14.93 -14.38 5.61
C VAL A 26 -14.77 -15.19 6.90
N PHE A 27 -13.52 -15.38 7.36
CA PHE A 27 -13.24 -16.09 8.58
C PHE A 27 -13.90 -15.45 9.82
N ALA A 28 -13.85 -14.12 9.93
CA ALA A 28 -14.53 -13.39 11.01
C ALA A 28 -16.06 -13.50 10.93
N SER A 29 -16.62 -13.49 9.72
CA SER A 29 -18.06 -13.69 9.53
C SER A 29 -18.50 -15.09 9.97
N GLU A 30 -17.72 -16.12 9.67
CA GLU A 30 -18.06 -17.52 10.01
C GLU A 30 -17.87 -17.85 11.49
N HIS A 31 -16.81 -17.29 12.12
CA HIS A 31 -16.39 -17.70 13.46
C HIS A 31 -16.73 -16.69 14.57
N ALA A 32 -16.83 -15.41 14.23
CA ALA A 32 -17.17 -14.34 15.17
C ALA A 32 -18.49 -13.63 14.87
N ASN A 33 -19.28 -14.15 13.94
CA ASN A 33 -20.61 -13.63 13.56
C ASN A 33 -20.60 -12.17 13.09
N VAL A 34 -19.52 -11.73 12.43
CA VAL A 34 -19.30 -10.34 12.01
C VAL A 34 -20.06 -10.05 10.70
N LEU A 35 -20.76 -8.92 10.67
CA LEU A 35 -21.28 -8.33 9.43
C LEU A 35 -20.14 -7.60 8.71
N VAL A 36 -19.68 -8.13 7.57
CA VAL A 36 -18.48 -7.62 6.86
C VAL A 36 -18.70 -6.24 6.24
N SER A 37 -19.95 -5.94 5.81
CA SER A 37 -20.25 -4.72 5.08
C SER A 37 -20.06 -3.46 5.94
N GLY A 38 -19.44 -2.41 5.38
CA GLY A 38 -19.32 -1.12 6.02
C GLY A 38 -18.27 -1.02 7.14
N LYS A 39 -17.46 -2.08 7.35
CA LYS A 39 -16.43 -2.10 8.39
C LYS A 39 -15.14 -1.45 7.93
N ASP A 40 -14.57 -0.61 8.80
CA ASP A 40 -13.29 0.06 8.55
C ASP A 40 -12.09 -0.74 9.08
N LYS A 41 -10.89 -0.19 8.87
CA LYS A 41 -9.65 -0.84 9.29
C LYS A 41 -9.55 -0.95 10.81
N GLU A 42 -10.00 0.04 11.57
CA GLU A 42 -9.93 0.06 13.03
C GLU A 42 -10.77 -1.07 13.63
N PHE A 43 -11.98 -1.28 13.11
CA PHE A 43 -12.83 -2.40 13.52
C PHE A 43 -12.11 -3.76 13.37
N TRP A 44 -11.43 -3.97 12.24
CA TRP A 44 -10.69 -5.22 12.02
C TRP A 44 -9.48 -5.39 12.96
N VAL A 45 -8.93 -4.30 13.47
CA VAL A 45 -7.89 -4.34 14.52
C VAL A 45 -8.52 -4.72 15.87
N ASP A 46 -9.64 -4.11 16.20
CA ASP A 46 -10.29 -4.28 17.50
C ASP A 46 -10.79 -5.72 17.71
N ILE A 47 -11.42 -6.31 16.68
CA ILE A 47 -11.89 -7.71 16.78
C ILE A 47 -10.74 -8.74 16.85
N GLY A 48 -9.54 -8.39 16.41
CA GLY A 48 -8.35 -9.21 16.62
C GLY A 48 -7.80 -9.11 18.05
N ASN A 49 -8.01 -7.98 18.72
CA ASN A 49 -7.47 -7.72 20.05
C ASN A 49 -8.41 -8.16 21.16
N TYR A 50 -9.73 -8.17 20.93
CA TYR A 50 -10.75 -8.44 21.94
C TYR A 50 -11.61 -9.64 21.57
N ASP A 51 -11.96 -10.45 22.56
CA ASP A 51 -12.78 -11.64 22.35
C ASP A 51 -14.24 -11.29 22.01
N THR A 52 -14.76 -10.21 22.58
CA THR A 52 -16.12 -9.73 22.35
C THR A 52 -16.16 -8.21 22.30
N ARG A 53 -17.21 -7.66 21.70
CA ARG A 53 -17.51 -6.23 21.74
C ARG A 53 -17.63 -5.73 23.18
N GLU A 54 -18.28 -6.49 24.07
CA GLU A 54 -18.46 -6.13 25.46
C GLU A 54 -17.11 -6.02 26.20
N ALA A 55 -16.15 -6.92 25.90
CA ALA A 55 -14.81 -6.85 26.51
C ALA A 55 -14.09 -5.56 26.08
N PHE A 56 -14.20 -5.16 24.82
CA PHE A 56 -13.70 -3.88 24.31
C PHE A 56 -14.33 -2.70 25.06
N ILE A 57 -15.67 -2.66 25.11
CA ILE A 57 -16.41 -1.57 25.75
C ILE A 57 -16.04 -1.44 27.23
N GLN A 58 -16.00 -2.54 27.97
CA GLN A 58 -15.65 -2.53 29.41
C GLN A 58 -14.24 -2.02 29.64
N GLU A 59 -13.28 -2.39 28.81
CA GLU A 59 -11.90 -1.92 28.95
C GLU A 59 -11.80 -0.43 28.68
N HIS A 60 -12.37 0.06 27.58
CA HIS A 60 -12.33 1.49 27.23
C HIS A 60 -13.09 2.37 28.22
N LEU A 61 -14.21 1.91 28.76
CA LEU A 61 -14.93 2.62 29.85
C LEU A 61 -14.09 2.72 31.11
N ARG A 62 -13.29 1.69 31.46
CA ARG A 62 -12.36 1.74 32.59
C ARG A 62 -11.35 2.87 32.44
N PHE A 63 -10.90 3.15 31.22
CA PHE A 63 -10.00 4.26 30.90
C PHE A 63 -10.74 5.57 30.58
N ARG A 64 -12.07 5.63 30.71
CA ARG A 64 -12.92 6.79 30.39
C ARG A 64 -12.82 7.23 28.92
N ASP A 65 -12.52 6.30 28.00
CA ASP A 65 -12.47 6.55 26.58
C ASP A 65 -13.86 6.32 25.94
N ASN A 66 -14.77 7.26 26.25
CA ASN A 66 -16.14 7.21 25.75
C ASN A 66 -16.20 7.32 24.22
N LYS A 67 -15.23 8.02 23.60
CA LYS A 67 -15.20 8.20 22.16
C LYS A 67 -14.96 6.89 21.40
N ALA A 68 -14.10 6.03 21.93
CA ALA A 68 -13.88 4.70 21.34
C ALA A 68 -15.13 3.81 21.45
N VAL A 69 -15.89 3.96 22.55
CA VAL A 69 -17.10 3.17 22.80
C VAL A 69 -18.27 3.58 21.91
N GLU A 70 -18.44 4.87 21.62
CA GLU A 70 -19.58 5.43 20.85
C GLU A 70 -19.83 4.67 19.53
N ARG A 71 -18.76 4.28 18.83
CA ARG A 71 -18.85 3.50 17.60
C ARG A 71 -19.56 2.15 17.79
N TYR A 72 -19.34 1.52 18.92
CA TYR A 72 -19.80 0.16 19.24
C TYR A 72 -21.16 0.13 19.96
N GLU A 73 -21.86 1.25 20.08
CA GLU A 73 -23.24 1.29 20.56
C GLU A 73 -24.20 0.64 19.55
N ASN A 74 -23.88 0.68 18.26
CA ASN A 74 -24.68 0.05 17.23
C ASN A 74 -24.38 -1.45 17.14
N ILE A 75 -25.43 -2.27 17.21
CA ILE A 75 -25.38 -3.73 17.14
C ILE A 75 -24.77 -4.27 15.84
N GLU A 76 -24.75 -3.49 14.76
CA GLU A 76 -24.08 -3.86 13.52
C GLU A 76 -22.56 -4.00 13.66
N TRP A 77 -21.97 -3.45 14.72
CA TRP A 77 -20.55 -3.52 15.05
C TRP A 77 -20.26 -4.60 16.10
N ASP A 78 -21.07 -5.65 16.13
CA ASP A 78 -20.94 -6.74 17.08
C ASP A 78 -19.97 -7.83 16.60
N TRP A 79 -19.33 -8.51 17.55
CA TRP A 79 -18.53 -9.72 17.33
C TRP A 79 -18.41 -10.53 18.61
N ASP A 80 -18.27 -11.84 18.45
CA ASP A 80 -18.05 -12.77 19.56
C ASP A 80 -17.26 -13.98 19.05
N TRP A 81 -16.02 -14.14 19.51
CA TRP A 81 -15.19 -15.31 19.23
C TRP A 81 -15.58 -16.55 20.05
N LYS A 82 -16.61 -16.46 20.86
CA LYS A 82 -17.12 -17.54 21.73
C LYS A 82 -16.04 -18.15 22.62
N GLY A 83 -15.09 -17.31 23.07
CA GLY A 83 -13.96 -17.72 23.91
C GLY A 83 -12.88 -18.51 23.17
N SER A 84 -12.93 -18.59 21.83
CA SER A 84 -11.94 -19.31 21.04
C SER A 84 -10.71 -18.43 20.72
N THR A 85 -9.74 -18.39 21.61
CA THR A 85 -8.47 -17.69 21.41
C THR A 85 -7.76 -18.15 20.13
N SER A 86 -7.80 -19.44 19.83
CA SER A 86 -7.15 -19.98 18.60
C SER A 86 -7.76 -19.42 17.31
N GLN A 87 -9.09 -19.24 17.26
CA GLN A 87 -9.74 -18.65 16.08
C GLN A 87 -9.39 -17.16 15.97
N ARG A 88 -9.40 -16.42 17.07
CA ARG A 88 -9.01 -15.01 17.10
C ARG A 88 -7.55 -14.81 16.66
N GLU A 89 -6.61 -15.64 17.14
CA GLU A 89 -5.21 -15.60 16.72
C GLU A 89 -5.03 -15.95 15.23
N SER A 90 -5.79 -16.92 14.73
CA SER A 90 -5.79 -17.28 13.31
C SER A 90 -6.27 -16.11 12.44
N PHE A 91 -7.36 -15.46 12.85
CA PHE A 91 -7.86 -14.24 12.21
C PHE A 91 -6.79 -13.13 12.22
N GLU A 92 -6.19 -12.85 13.38
CA GLU A 92 -5.18 -11.81 13.53
C GLU A 92 -3.95 -12.07 12.64
N SER A 93 -3.49 -13.32 12.56
CA SER A 93 -2.40 -13.73 11.67
C SER A 93 -2.69 -13.41 10.21
N MET A 94 -3.91 -13.72 9.72
CA MET A 94 -4.34 -13.40 8.34
C MET A 94 -4.44 -11.90 8.11
N ARG A 95 -4.97 -11.14 9.08
CA ARG A 95 -5.05 -9.68 9.02
C ARG A 95 -3.66 -9.05 8.93
N ILE A 96 -2.75 -9.48 9.80
CA ILE A 96 -1.36 -8.99 9.80
C ILE A 96 -0.66 -9.35 8.49
N SER A 97 -0.91 -10.53 7.92
CA SER A 97 -0.38 -10.92 6.61
C SER A 97 -0.86 -9.96 5.52
N SER A 98 -2.15 -9.64 5.48
CA SER A 98 -2.72 -8.66 4.55
C SER A 98 -2.04 -7.28 4.69
N ASP A 99 -1.89 -6.78 5.91
CA ASP A 99 -1.24 -5.49 6.18
C ASP A 99 0.24 -5.48 5.75
N ARG A 100 0.96 -6.60 5.96
CA ARG A 100 2.37 -6.75 5.52
C ARG A 100 2.49 -6.70 4.00
N TRP A 101 1.61 -7.37 3.29
CA TRP A 101 1.58 -7.32 1.83
C TRP A 101 1.26 -5.91 1.31
N ALA A 102 0.29 -5.22 1.91
CA ALA A 102 -0.02 -3.82 1.57
C ALA A 102 1.18 -2.90 1.81
N LEU A 103 1.89 -3.09 2.93
CA LEU A 103 3.09 -2.33 3.27
C LEU A 103 4.22 -2.61 2.26
N ALA A 104 4.46 -3.88 1.91
CA ALA A 104 5.44 -4.25 0.90
C ALA A 104 5.16 -3.57 -0.45
N GLY A 105 3.89 -3.56 -0.90
CA GLY A 105 3.49 -2.84 -2.11
C GLY A 105 3.83 -1.35 -2.07
N LYS A 106 3.62 -0.68 -0.94
CA LYS A 106 3.99 0.74 -0.74
C LYS A 106 5.51 0.95 -0.82
N PHE A 107 6.30 0.04 -0.25
CA PHE A 107 7.77 0.09 -0.35
C PHE A 107 8.25 -0.08 -1.79
N PHE A 108 7.65 -0.97 -2.58
CA PHE A 108 8.00 -1.12 -3.99
C PHE A 108 7.65 0.13 -4.82
N ILE A 109 6.54 0.81 -4.52
CA ILE A 109 6.25 2.13 -5.12
C ILE A 109 7.36 3.13 -4.79
N GLY A 110 7.79 3.20 -3.53
CA GLY A 110 8.95 4.01 -3.13
C GLY A 110 10.21 3.67 -3.91
N GLY A 111 10.46 2.39 -4.16
CA GLY A 111 11.57 1.90 -4.99
C GLY A 111 11.47 2.37 -6.45
N ILE A 112 10.27 2.39 -7.03
CA ILE A 112 10.03 2.93 -8.39
C ILE A 112 10.38 4.42 -8.44
N VAL A 113 9.91 5.21 -7.47
CA VAL A 113 10.22 6.64 -7.38
C VAL A 113 11.72 6.88 -7.28
N LEU A 114 12.42 6.15 -6.41
CA LEU A 114 13.87 6.23 -6.28
C LEU A 114 14.59 5.86 -7.57
N ASN A 115 14.15 4.81 -8.26
CA ASN A 115 14.72 4.41 -9.55
C ASN A 115 14.60 5.54 -10.60
N HIS A 116 13.47 6.24 -10.65
CA HIS A 116 13.30 7.39 -11.54
C HIS A 116 14.22 8.57 -11.17
N ILE A 117 14.39 8.87 -9.88
CA ILE A 117 15.29 9.92 -9.42
C ILE A 117 16.74 9.60 -9.81
N VAL A 118 17.20 8.38 -9.54
CA VAL A 118 18.55 7.93 -9.91
C VAL A 118 18.74 7.99 -11.43
N SER A 119 17.79 7.50 -12.21
CA SER A 119 17.86 7.54 -13.68
C SER A 119 17.93 8.98 -14.21
N ALA A 120 17.20 9.92 -13.61
CA ALA A 120 17.26 11.32 -14.00
C ALA A 120 18.64 11.95 -13.71
N ILE A 121 19.23 11.64 -12.54
CA ILE A 121 20.58 12.08 -12.18
C ILE A 121 21.61 11.51 -13.14
N ASP A 122 21.52 10.21 -13.49
CA ASP A 122 22.43 9.56 -14.42
C ASP A 122 22.38 10.21 -15.80
N VAL A 123 21.18 10.52 -16.30
CA VAL A 123 21.00 11.23 -17.59
C VAL A 123 21.68 12.60 -17.56
N LEU A 124 21.46 13.38 -16.50
CA LEU A 124 22.09 14.70 -16.35
C LEU A 124 23.62 14.60 -16.26
N TYR A 125 24.14 13.62 -15.52
CA TYR A 125 25.57 13.37 -15.41
C TYR A 125 26.19 12.97 -16.76
N LEU A 126 25.57 12.05 -17.47
CA LEU A 126 26.02 11.62 -18.80
C LEU A 126 25.96 12.77 -19.81
N GLN A 127 24.87 13.55 -19.81
CA GLN A 127 24.73 14.72 -20.68
C GLN A 127 25.85 15.73 -20.43
N ASN A 128 26.16 16.08 -19.20
CA ASN A 128 27.25 16.99 -18.85
C ASN A 128 28.60 16.43 -19.30
N ARG A 129 28.84 15.14 -19.12
CA ARG A 129 30.08 14.50 -19.54
C ARG A 129 30.26 14.50 -21.07
N PHE A 130 29.16 14.21 -21.80
CA PHE A 130 29.21 14.26 -23.27
C PHE A 130 29.36 15.68 -23.82
N LEU A 131 28.69 16.67 -23.24
CA LEU A 131 28.84 18.08 -23.63
C LEU A 131 30.24 18.61 -23.33
N SER A 132 30.85 18.22 -22.20
CA SER A 132 32.21 18.63 -21.86
C SER A 132 33.27 17.99 -22.75
N THR A 133 32.97 16.82 -23.36
CA THR A 133 33.93 16.13 -24.25
C THR A 133 33.78 16.59 -25.70
N GLY A 134 32.78 17.41 -26.04
CA GLY A 134 32.62 18.10 -27.33
C GLY A 134 32.37 17.20 -28.55
N LYS A 135 32.07 15.92 -28.34
CA LYS A 135 32.03 14.95 -29.46
C LYS A 135 30.66 14.68 -30.02
N ILE A 136 29.59 14.81 -29.22
CA ILE A 136 28.21 14.57 -29.68
C ILE A 136 27.26 15.53 -28.95
N ALA A 137 26.51 16.33 -29.70
CA ALA A 137 25.44 17.16 -29.17
C ALA A 137 24.12 16.77 -29.81
N PHE A 138 23.13 16.44 -28.99
CA PHE A 138 21.76 16.24 -29.40
C PHE A 138 20.95 17.48 -29.03
N VAL A 139 20.52 18.26 -30.02
CA VAL A 139 19.82 19.52 -29.79
C VAL A 139 18.41 19.42 -30.37
N PRO A 140 17.37 19.31 -29.53
CA PRO A 140 16.01 19.49 -29.97
C PRO A 140 15.77 20.97 -30.26
N ARG A 141 15.29 21.30 -31.45
CA ARG A 141 14.94 22.65 -31.87
C ARG A 141 13.48 22.69 -32.31
N TYR A 142 12.71 23.56 -31.69
CA TYR A 142 11.35 23.83 -32.14
C TYR A 142 11.38 24.91 -33.21
N ASP A 143 10.81 24.61 -34.40
CA ASP A 143 10.64 25.57 -35.45
C ASP A 143 9.21 26.15 -35.42
N PRO A 144 9.04 27.41 -34.99
CA PRO A 144 7.72 28.00 -34.84
C PRO A 144 7.00 28.25 -36.21
N VAL A 145 7.75 28.24 -37.34
CA VAL A 145 7.17 28.46 -38.67
C VAL A 145 6.52 27.21 -39.22
N THR A 146 7.15 26.06 -39.01
CA THR A 146 6.64 24.77 -39.49
C THR A 146 5.88 23.97 -38.41
N THR A 147 5.84 24.47 -37.18
CA THR A 147 5.26 23.79 -36.00
C THR A 147 5.84 22.40 -35.76
N ASN A 148 7.06 22.15 -36.27
CA ASN A 148 7.73 20.85 -36.16
C ASN A 148 8.85 20.88 -35.13
N LEU A 149 9.05 19.74 -34.45
CA LEU A 149 10.19 19.49 -33.57
C LEU A 149 11.32 18.86 -34.43
N ILE A 150 12.40 19.59 -34.61
CA ILE A 150 13.57 19.13 -35.36
C ILE A 150 14.61 18.63 -34.40
N TYR A 151 15.06 17.42 -34.56
CA TYR A 151 16.15 16.83 -33.78
C TYR A 151 17.44 16.88 -34.59
N SER A 152 18.45 17.61 -34.13
CA SER A 152 19.77 17.63 -34.74
C SER A 152 20.78 16.89 -33.88
N LEU A 153 21.51 15.96 -34.51
CA LEU A 153 22.66 15.28 -33.93
C LEU A 153 23.92 15.87 -34.54
N THR A 154 24.72 16.60 -33.75
CA THR A 154 26.01 17.13 -34.22
C THR A 154 27.13 16.26 -33.66
N VAL A 155 27.93 15.70 -34.54
CA VAL A 155 29.13 14.92 -34.18
C VAL A 155 30.36 15.75 -34.57
N GLN A 156 31.20 16.14 -33.63
CA GLN A 156 32.50 16.77 -33.91
C GLN A 156 33.57 15.67 -33.86
N PHE A 157 34.30 15.56 -34.95
CA PHE A 157 35.42 14.63 -35.08
C PHE A 157 36.73 15.31 -34.67
#